data_38878692ef9dec9a1a9c56c83f002e56
#
_entry.id   38878692ef9dec9a1a9c56c83f002e56
#
_cell.length_a   1.000
_cell.length_b   1.000
_cell.length_c   1.000
_cell.angle_alpha   90.00
_cell.angle_beta   90.00
_cell.angle_gamma   90.00
#
_symmetry.space_group_name_H-M   'P 1'
#
loop_
_entity.id
_entity.type
_entity.pdbx_description
1 polymer ?
#
loop_
_entity_poly.entity_id
_entity_poly.type
_entity_poly.pdbx_seq_one_letter_code
_entity_poly.pdbx_strand_id
1 'polypeptide(L)'
;QGERHEADMVVQATFRDQPLCFLIHVEAQAQPEARFPRRMFRYFARLHEKYDLPVYPVAVFSYDEPQRAEPDTYGIAFPDLEVLSFRFRMVQLNQLDWRGFVDRTNPIAAALMAKMRMEPSDRPRVKLACLRMLAKLQLDAARRELISGFVDSYLRLTIEEKSEFEAELAVIEPREKEDVMEIVTSWMEEGLEKGREEGREEGLQKGREEGLQKGLRVLVLRQLRKRLGALDERAASRIEALPTERLEELGEALLDFSSPDDLGVWLQEHAD
;
A
#
# COMPACT_ATOMS: atom_id res chain seq x y z
N GLN A 1 -18.46 -6.01 21.67
CA GLN A 1 -18.07 -5.58 20.30
C GLN A 1 -17.08 -6.62 19.82
N GLY A 2 -17.51 -7.53 18.92
CA GLY A 2 -16.64 -8.56 18.35
C GLY A 2 -15.79 -7.90 17.25
N GLU A 3 -14.47 -7.95 17.41
CA GLU A 3 -13.54 -7.64 16.30
C GLU A 3 -13.90 -8.55 15.13
N ARG A 4 -14.23 -7.96 13.99
CA ARG A 4 -14.37 -8.69 12.72
C ARG A 4 -12.97 -9.12 12.30
N HIS A 5 -12.67 -10.40 12.49
CA HIS A 5 -11.49 -11.02 11.93
C HIS A 5 -11.92 -11.70 10.63
N GLU A 6 -11.48 -11.18 9.49
CA GLU A 6 -11.65 -11.81 8.18
C GLU A 6 -10.37 -12.58 7.85
N ALA A 7 -10.52 -13.78 7.31
CA ALA A 7 -9.41 -14.55 6.76
C ALA A 7 -9.01 -13.95 5.41
N ASP A 8 -7.71 -13.82 5.14
CA ASP A 8 -7.24 -13.17 3.91
C ASP A 8 -7.66 -13.96 2.66
N MET A 9 -7.50 -15.27 2.67
CA MET A 9 -7.92 -16.11 1.56
C MET A 9 -8.31 -17.52 2.04
N VAL A 10 -9.46 -18.01 1.54
CA VAL A 10 -9.92 -19.39 1.75
C VAL A 10 -10.31 -20.00 0.41
N VAL A 11 -9.70 -21.12 0.06
CA VAL A 11 -9.95 -21.82 -1.20
C VAL A 11 -10.34 -23.27 -0.91
N GLN A 12 -11.41 -23.74 -1.53
CA GLN A 12 -11.78 -25.16 -1.49
C GLN A 12 -10.98 -25.92 -2.55
N ALA A 13 -10.38 -27.04 -2.16
CA ALA A 13 -9.55 -27.87 -3.02
C ALA A 13 -9.86 -29.36 -2.84
N THR A 14 -9.46 -30.17 -3.83
CA THR A 14 -9.50 -31.63 -3.77
C THR A 14 -8.14 -32.20 -4.13
N PHE A 15 -7.74 -33.29 -3.52
CA PHE A 15 -6.55 -34.01 -3.97
C PHE A 15 -6.81 -34.71 -5.31
N ARG A 16 -5.78 -34.72 -6.19
CA ARG A 16 -5.91 -35.20 -7.56
C ARG A 16 -6.41 -36.66 -7.64
N ASP A 17 -6.06 -37.50 -6.67
CA ASP A 17 -6.33 -38.95 -6.67
C ASP A 17 -7.16 -39.43 -5.45
N GLN A 18 -7.78 -38.50 -4.71
CA GLN A 18 -8.58 -38.80 -3.52
C GLN A 18 -9.84 -37.98 -3.49
N PRO A 19 -11.00 -38.56 -3.14
CA PRO A 19 -12.26 -37.79 -3.04
C PRO A 19 -12.35 -36.92 -1.78
N LEU A 20 -11.21 -36.50 -1.24
CA LEU A 20 -11.13 -35.65 -0.07
C LEU A 20 -11.19 -34.18 -0.48
N CYS A 21 -12.28 -33.54 -0.08
CA CYS A 21 -12.43 -32.08 -0.16
C CYS A 21 -11.87 -31.44 1.10
N PHE A 22 -11.12 -30.36 0.97
CA PHE A 22 -10.55 -29.60 2.08
C PHE A 22 -10.45 -28.11 1.76
N LEU A 23 -10.26 -27.31 2.79
CA LEU A 23 -10.03 -25.87 2.66
C LEU A 23 -8.54 -25.55 2.77
N ILE A 24 -8.03 -24.73 1.88
CA ILE A 24 -6.73 -24.08 2.03
C ILE A 24 -7.00 -22.67 2.59
N HIS A 25 -6.50 -22.40 3.78
CA HIS A 25 -6.56 -21.10 4.41
C HIS A 25 -5.19 -20.46 4.34
N VAL A 26 -5.07 -19.30 3.69
CA VAL A 26 -3.82 -18.55 3.54
C VAL A 26 -3.95 -17.22 4.25
N GLU A 27 -2.99 -16.94 5.13
CA GLU A 27 -2.82 -15.63 5.81
C GLU A 27 -1.51 -15.00 5.36
N ALA A 28 -1.57 -13.77 4.86
CA ALA A 28 -0.42 -12.96 4.51
C ALA A 28 -0.06 -12.01 5.67
N GLN A 29 1.21 -12.01 6.06
CA GLN A 29 1.68 -11.22 7.19
C GLN A 29 2.82 -10.31 6.76
N ALA A 30 2.55 -9.00 6.70
CA ALA A 30 3.50 -7.98 6.30
C ALA A 30 4.32 -7.37 7.45
N GLN A 31 3.97 -7.71 8.70
CA GLN A 31 4.68 -7.24 9.90
C GLN A 31 4.75 -8.36 10.94
N PRO A 32 5.81 -8.40 11.80
CA PRO A 32 5.91 -9.35 12.87
C PRO A 32 4.78 -9.21 13.89
N GLU A 33 4.19 -10.34 14.29
CA GLU A 33 3.14 -10.37 15.31
C GLU A 33 3.35 -11.53 16.29
N ALA A 34 3.61 -11.23 17.55
CA ALA A 34 3.91 -12.23 18.57
C ALA A 34 2.75 -13.24 18.83
N ARG A 35 1.51 -12.84 18.57
CA ARG A 35 0.34 -13.69 18.76
C ARG A 35 -0.17 -14.35 17.49
N PHE A 36 0.58 -14.27 16.40
CA PHE A 36 0.19 -14.82 15.11
C PHE A 36 -0.17 -16.31 15.15
N PRO A 37 0.61 -17.21 15.79
CA PRO A 37 0.27 -18.63 15.84
C PRO A 37 -1.08 -18.91 16.52
N ARG A 38 -1.41 -18.14 17.58
CA ARG A 38 -2.72 -18.21 18.23
C ARG A 38 -3.85 -17.71 17.34
N ARG A 39 -3.60 -16.68 16.50
CA ARG A 39 -4.56 -16.15 15.52
C ARG A 39 -4.84 -17.20 14.45
N MET A 40 -3.80 -17.83 13.89
CA MET A 40 -3.91 -18.92 12.92
C MET A 40 -4.76 -20.08 13.44
N PHE A 41 -4.56 -20.51 14.71
CA PHE A 41 -5.39 -21.53 15.32
C PHE A 41 -6.85 -21.10 15.43
N ARG A 42 -7.13 -19.85 15.78
CA ARG A 42 -8.51 -19.34 15.87
C ARG A 42 -9.22 -19.37 14.52
N TYR A 43 -8.53 -19.00 13.45
CA TYR A 43 -9.09 -19.07 12.10
C TYR A 43 -9.33 -20.51 11.67
N PHE A 44 -8.35 -21.38 11.89
CA PHE A 44 -8.48 -22.82 11.65
C PHE A 44 -9.72 -23.39 12.33
N ALA A 45 -9.87 -23.16 13.63
CA ALA A 45 -10.98 -23.69 14.42
C ALA A 45 -12.34 -23.20 13.89
N ARG A 46 -12.46 -21.91 13.60
CA ARG A 46 -13.70 -21.30 13.04
C ARG A 46 -14.05 -21.83 11.67
N LEU A 47 -13.06 -22.00 10.80
CA LEU A 47 -13.25 -22.52 9.45
C LEU A 47 -13.66 -23.99 9.51
N HIS A 48 -12.99 -24.78 10.34
CA HIS A 48 -13.31 -26.18 10.52
C HIS A 48 -14.74 -26.37 11.07
N GLU A 49 -15.11 -25.62 12.12
CA GLU A 49 -16.46 -25.64 12.70
C GLU A 49 -17.53 -25.22 11.67
N LYS A 50 -17.26 -24.15 10.90
CA LYS A 50 -18.24 -23.60 9.96
C LYS A 50 -18.52 -24.49 8.75
N TYR A 51 -17.48 -25.14 8.23
CA TYR A 51 -17.59 -25.86 6.96
C TYR A 51 -17.57 -27.39 7.12
N ASP A 52 -17.25 -27.89 8.30
CA ASP A 52 -17.08 -29.32 8.60
C ASP A 52 -16.12 -30.03 7.60
N LEU A 53 -15.06 -29.31 7.19
CA LEU A 53 -14.04 -29.77 6.27
C LEU A 53 -12.66 -29.71 6.93
N PRO A 54 -11.71 -30.60 6.51
CA PRO A 54 -10.31 -30.41 6.86
C PRO A 54 -9.79 -29.05 6.36
N VAL A 55 -9.01 -28.37 7.17
CA VAL A 55 -8.40 -27.08 6.82
C VAL A 55 -6.89 -27.23 6.75
N TYR A 56 -6.28 -26.84 5.63
CA TYR A 56 -4.84 -26.78 5.44
C TYR A 56 -4.37 -25.33 5.66
N PRO A 57 -3.82 -24.99 6.83
CA PRO A 57 -3.45 -23.63 7.17
C PRO A 57 -2.07 -23.28 6.64
N VAL A 58 -1.95 -22.15 5.94
CA VAL A 58 -0.72 -21.61 5.36
C VAL A 58 -0.53 -20.18 5.81
N ALA A 59 0.67 -19.84 6.27
CA ALA A 59 1.08 -18.47 6.57
C ALA A 59 2.20 -18.04 5.61
N VAL A 60 2.08 -16.84 5.04
CA VAL A 60 3.10 -16.22 4.19
C VAL A 60 3.60 -14.95 4.87
N PHE A 61 4.87 -14.96 5.29
CA PHE A 61 5.52 -13.79 5.88
C PHE A 61 6.31 -13.03 4.82
N SER A 62 5.97 -11.77 4.59
CA SER A 62 6.52 -10.93 3.51
C SER A 62 7.33 -9.72 3.99
N TYR A 63 7.55 -9.57 5.30
CA TYR A 63 8.41 -8.52 5.84
C TYR A 63 9.91 -8.87 5.67
N ASP A 64 10.73 -7.84 5.62
CA ASP A 64 12.18 -7.99 5.42
C ASP A 64 12.91 -8.29 6.74
N GLU A 65 12.47 -7.68 7.83
CA GLU A 65 13.02 -7.85 9.18
C GLU A 65 11.89 -8.12 10.20
N PRO A 66 12.14 -8.96 11.23
CA PRO A 66 13.40 -9.65 11.54
C PRO A 66 13.61 -10.90 10.66
N GLN A 67 14.88 -11.26 10.43
CA GLN A 67 15.24 -12.46 9.66
C GLN A 67 15.26 -13.76 10.49
N ARG A 68 14.85 -13.71 11.75
CA ARG A 68 14.71 -14.94 12.56
C ARG A 68 13.56 -15.79 12.03
N ALA A 69 13.67 -17.12 12.23
CA ALA A 69 12.57 -18.03 11.94
C ALA A 69 11.37 -17.73 12.86
N GLU A 70 10.21 -17.58 12.27
CA GLU A 70 8.96 -17.42 13.02
C GLU A 70 8.43 -18.79 13.48
N PRO A 71 7.66 -18.84 14.60
CA PRO A 71 7.07 -20.09 15.05
C PRO A 71 5.94 -20.55 14.10
N ASP A 72 5.92 -21.83 13.77
CA ASP A 72 4.91 -22.50 12.95
C ASP A 72 3.91 -23.30 13.77
N THR A 73 3.96 -23.17 15.11
CA THR A 73 3.16 -23.96 16.05
C THR A 73 2.47 -23.10 17.09
N TYR A 74 1.31 -23.58 17.55
CA TYR A 74 0.63 -23.06 18.73
C TYR A 74 0.18 -24.25 19.60
N GLY A 75 0.48 -24.20 20.89
CA GLY A 75 0.15 -25.25 21.81
C GLY A 75 -0.48 -24.75 23.11
N ILE A 76 -1.22 -25.64 23.77
CA ILE A 76 -1.73 -25.49 25.11
C ILE A 76 -1.38 -26.77 25.88
N ALA A 77 -0.56 -26.63 26.92
CA ALA A 77 -0.13 -27.75 27.74
C ALA A 77 -0.26 -27.40 29.23
N PHE A 78 -0.60 -28.40 29.99
CA PHE A 78 -0.52 -28.45 31.46
C PHE A 78 0.62 -29.39 31.86
N PRO A 79 1.05 -29.40 33.13
CA PRO A 79 2.17 -30.27 33.54
C PRO A 79 1.96 -31.77 33.28
N ASP A 80 0.70 -32.20 33.24
CA ASP A 80 0.28 -33.60 33.08
C ASP A 80 -0.44 -33.90 31.77
N LEU A 81 -0.74 -32.86 30.95
CA LEU A 81 -1.54 -33.05 29.74
C LEU A 81 -1.21 -32.03 28.67
N GLU A 82 -0.89 -32.47 27.48
CA GLU A 82 -0.89 -31.65 26.26
C GLU A 82 -2.32 -31.61 25.69
N VAL A 83 -2.99 -30.47 25.84
CA VAL A 83 -4.38 -30.28 25.40
C VAL A 83 -4.48 -29.99 23.93
N LEU A 84 -3.50 -29.23 23.39
CA LEU A 84 -3.51 -28.80 21.99
C LEU A 84 -2.10 -28.73 21.42
N SER A 85 -1.92 -29.35 20.27
CA SER A 85 -0.76 -29.17 19.40
C SER A 85 -1.25 -28.83 18.00
N PHE A 86 -1.13 -27.58 17.62
CA PHE A 86 -1.53 -27.06 16.31
C PHE A 86 -0.29 -26.63 15.52
N ARG A 87 -0.22 -27.05 14.26
CA ARG A 87 0.86 -26.68 13.33
C ARG A 87 0.26 -26.17 12.01
N PHE A 88 0.90 -25.19 11.43
CA PHE A 88 0.55 -24.64 10.12
C PHE A 88 1.76 -24.62 9.17
N ARG A 89 1.48 -24.58 7.88
CA ARG A 89 2.54 -24.42 6.88
C ARG A 89 3.01 -22.98 6.86
N MET A 90 4.30 -22.79 7.04
CA MET A 90 4.92 -21.47 7.01
C MET A 90 5.74 -21.29 5.73
N VAL A 91 5.59 -20.15 5.08
CA VAL A 91 6.41 -19.66 3.98
C VAL A 91 6.95 -18.30 4.38
N GLN A 92 8.16 -18.23 4.88
CA GLN A 92 8.83 -17.00 5.29
C GLN A 92 9.77 -16.56 4.17
N LEU A 93 9.39 -15.51 3.42
CA LEU A 93 10.07 -15.12 2.18
C LEU A 93 11.52 -14.69 2.42
N ASN A 94 11.78 -13.90 3.48
CA ASN A 94 13.14 -13.46 3.83
C ASN A 94 14.10 -14.56 4.31
N GLN A 95 13.61 -15.82 4.41
CA GLN A 95 14.42 -17.01 4.66
C GLN A 95 14.72 -17.83 3.40
N LEU A 96 13.99 -17.56 2.31
CA LEU A 96 14.15 -18.28 1.06
C LEU A 96 15.20 -17.59 0.18
N ASP A 97 16.13 -18.39 -0.37
CA ASP A 97 17.08 -17.90 -1.36
C ASP A 97 16.40 -17.83 -2.73
N TRP A 98 16.38 -16.63 -3.32
CA TRP A 98 15.75 -16.39 -4.62
C TRP A 98 16.32 -17.26 -5.75
N ARG A 99 17.61 -17.67 -5.65
CA ARG A 99 18.29 -18.50 -6.66
C ARG A 99 17.63 -19.87 -6.83
N GLY A 100 16.98 -20.39 -5.80
CA GLY A 100 16.23 -21.65 -5.86
C GLY A 100 14.91 -21.58 -6.66
N PHE A 101 14.52 -20.39 -7.13
CA PHE A 101 13.24 -20.14 -7.78
C PHE A 101 13.34 -19.61 -9.22
N VAL A 102 14.53 -19.21 -9.67
CA VAL A 102 14.78 -18.57 -10.99
C VAL A 102 14.28 -19.42 -12.18
N ASP A 103 14.36 -20.74 -12.07
CA ASP A 103 13.96 -21.67 -13.15
C ASP A 103 12.52 -22.22 -12.98
N ARG A 104 11.76 -21.68 -12.05
CA ARG A 104 10.39 -22.11 -11.81
C ARG A 104 9.45 -21.45 -12.82
N THR A 105 8.71 -22.27 -13.58
CA THR A 105 7.62 -21.78 -14.47
C THR A 105 6.35 -21.45 -13.67
N ASN A 106 6.47 -20.54 -12.69
CA ASN A 106 5.40 -20.16 -11.78
C ASN A 106 5.36 -18.65 -11.62
N PRO A 107 4.26 -17.98 -12.03
CA PRO A 107 4.14 -16.53 -11.92
C PRO A 107 4.17 -16.02 -10.46
N ILE A 108 3.64 -16.81 -9.52
CA ILE A 108 3.70 -16.46 -8.10
C ILE A 108 5.14 -16.49 -7.58
N ALA A 109 5.95 -17.46 -8.03
CA ALA A 109 7.37 -17.48 -7.67
C ALA A 109 8.10 -16.24 -8.22
N ALA A 110 7.81 -15.83 -9.45
CA ALA A 110 8.38 -14.62 -10.05
C ALA A 110 8.04 -13.36 -9.23
N ALA A 111 6.77 -13.22 -8.77
CA ALA A 111 6.38 -12.12 -7.90
C ALA A 111 7.10 -12.15 -6.55
N LEU A 112 7.04 -13.31 -5.85
CA LEU A 112 7.51 -13.42 -4.47
C LEU A 112 9.04 -13.39 -4.36
N MET A 113 9.80 -13.67 -5.44
CA MET A 113 11.26 -13.52 -5.45
C MET A 113 11.69 -12.09 -5.07
N ALA A 114 10.89 -11.08 -5.38
CA ALA A 114 11.14 -9.69 -5.00
C ALA A 114 11.22 -9.45 -3.48
N LYS A 115 10.70 -10.39 -2.68
CA LYS A 115 10.69 -10.36 -1.20
C LYS A 115 11.54 -11.46 -0.57
N MET A 116 12.22 -12.26 -1.37
CA MET A 116 13.11 -13.31 -0.87
C MET A 116 14.45 -12.72 -0.41
N ARG A 117 15.20 -13.53 0.34
CA ARG A 117 16.53 -13.16 0.81
C ARG A 117 17.47 -12.92 -0.37
N MET A 118 18.04 -11.73 -0.43
CA MET A 118 19.03 -11.31 -1.42
C MET A 118 20.02 -10.32 -0.80
N GLU A 119 21.24 -10.31 -1.30
CA GLU A 119 22.21 -9.26 -0.98
C GLU A 119 21.82 -7.96 -1.71
N PRO A 120 22.15 -6.79 -1.17
CA PRO A 120 21.89 -5.51 -1.86
C PRO A 120 22.41 -5.47 -3.30
N SER A 121 23.60 -6.04 -3.55
CA SER A 121 24.19 -6.15 -4.90
C SER A 121 23.46 -7.10 -5.85
N ASP A 122 22.60 -7.97 -5.34
CA ASP A 122 21.81 -8.89 -6.18
C ASP A 122 20.51 -8.25 -6.70
N ARG A 123 20.07 -7.13 -6.15
CA ARG A 123 18.77 -6.52 -6.45
C ARG A 123 18.50 -6.31 -7.97
N PRO A 124 19.45 -5.78 -8.76
CA PRO A 124 19.28 -5.67 -10.21
C PRO A 124 19.09 -7.03 -10.88
N ARG A 125 19.86 -8.03 -10.48
CA ARG A 125 19.78 -9.40 -11.01
C ARG A 125 18.47 -10.09 -10.66
N VAL A 126 18.01 -9.94 -9.42
CA VAL A 126 16.71 -10.49 -8.99
C VAL A 126 15.58 -9.87 -9.80
N LYS A 127 15.59 -8.54 -9.99
CA LYS A 127 14.60 -7.86 -10.81
C LYS A 127 14.61 -8.40 -12.25
N LEU A 128 15.77 -8.52 -12.86
CA LEU A 128 15.91 -9.07 -14.20
C LEU A 128 15.41 -10.53 -14.26
N ALA A 129 15.74 -11.36 -13.27
CA ALA A 129 15.27 -12.73 -13.19
C ALA A 129 13.75 -12.83 -13.10
N CYS A 130 13.10 -11.99 -12.27
CA CYS A 130 11.64 -11.90 -12.20
C CYS A 130 11.02 -11.57 -13.55
N LEU A 131 11.56 -10.57 -14.25
CA LEU A 131 11.05 -10.14 -15.55
C LEU A 131 11.23 -11.18 -16.64
N ARG A 132 12.40 -11.85 -16.66
CA ARG A 132 12.68 -12.97 -17.57
C ARG A 132 11.71 -14.15 -17.35
N MET A 133 11.39 -14.44 -16.09
CA MET A 133 10.38 -15.45 -15.78
C MET A 133 9.01 -15.03 -16.29
N LEU A 134 8.61 -13.79 -16.12
CA LEU A 134 7.33 -13.28 -16.61
C LEU A 134 7.24 -13.26 -18.14
N ALA A 135 8.32 -12.92 -18.82
CA ALA A 135 8.41 -12.95 -20.27
C ALA A 135 8.21 -14.37 -20.85
N LYS A 136 8.75 -15.38 -20.17
CA LYS A 136 8.59 -16.81 -20.56
C LYS A 136 7.20 -17.37 -20.30
N LEU A 137 6.44 -16.74 -19.38
CA LEU A 137 5.10 -17.17 -19.02
C LEU A 137 4.09 -16.50 -19.96
N GLN A 138 3.30 -17.30 -20.67
CA GLN A 138 2.22 -16.79 -21.53
C GLN A 138 1.03 -16.33 -20.66
N LEU A 139 1.24 -15.25 -19.92
CA LEU A 139 0.21 -14.65 -19.09
C LEU A 139 -0.63 -13.67 -19.93
N ASP A 140 -1.91 -13.57 -19.58
CA ASP A 140 -2.74 -12.46 -20.05
C ASP A 140 -2.20 -11.10 -19.56
N ALA A 141 -2.58 -10.02 -20.22
CA ALA A 141 -2.08 -8.68 -19.93
C ALA A 141 -2.32 -8.28 -18.46
N ALA A 142 -3.51 -8.54 -17.91
CA ALA A 142 -3.86 -8.16 -16.55
C ALA A 142 -3.02 -8.88 -15.49
N ARG A 143 -2.75 -10.18 -15.67
CA ARG A 143 -1.87 -10.93 -14.75
C ARG A 143 -0.43 -10.50 -14.88
N ARG A 144 0.05 -10.24 -16.11
CA ARG A 144 1.40 -9.73 -16.36
C ARG A 144 1.59 -8.40 -15.67
N GLU A 145 0.66 -7.47 -15.85
CA GLU A 145 0.66 -6.15 -15.22
C GLU A 145 0.66 -6.25 -13.68
N LEU A 146 -0.24 -7.04 -13.10
CA LEU A 146 -0.33 -7.20 -11.65
C LEU A 146 0.99 -7.70 -11.05
N ILE A 147 1.59 -8.75 -11.64
CA ILE A 147 2.81 -9.36 -11.11
C ILE A 147 4.02 -8.45 -11.34
N SER A 148 4.08 -7.83 -12.49
CA SER A 148 5.16 -6.90 -12.82
C SER A 148 5.12 -5.66 -11.94
N GLY A 149 3.95 -5.07 -11.71
CA GLY A 149 3.75 -3.97 -10.78
C GLY A 149 4.15 -4.34 -9.34
N PHE A 150 3.86 -5.57 -8.90
CA PHE A 150 4.33 -6.08 -7.61
C PHE A 150 5.86 -6.10 -7.54
N VAL A 151 6.53 -6.67 -8.55
CA VAL A 151 8.00 -6.70 -8.63
C VAL A 151 8.58 -5.29 -8.58
N ASP A 152 8.01 -4.35 -9.33
CA ASP A 152 8.49 -2.96 -9.34
C ASP A 152 8.30 -2.25 -8.00
N SER A 153 7.18 -2.50 -7.33
CA SER A 153 6.88 -1.91 -6.01
C SER A 153 7.88 -2.34 -4.94
N TYR A 154 8.30 -3.60 -4.94
CA TYR A 154 9.22 -4.14 -3.93
C TYR A 154 10.70 -4.10 -4.33
N LEU A 155 11.02 -4.06 -5.63
CA LEU A 155 12.38 -3.91 -6.15
C LEU A 155 12.54 -2.59 -6.92
N ARG A 156 12.25 -1.47 -6.23
CA ARG A 156 12.62 -0.15 -6.76
C ARG A 156 14.13 -0.03 -6.75
N LEU A 157 14.72 0.16 -7.93
CA LEU A 157 16.15 0.30 -8.11
C LEU A 157 16.58 1.75 -7.94
N THR A 158 17.73 1.98 -7.29
CA THR A 158 18.41 3.28 -7.26
C THR A 158 18.96 3.63 -8.65
N ILE A 159 19.53 4.82 -8.81
CA ILE A 159 20.13 5.24 -10.08
C ILE A 159 21.29 4.32 -10.45
N GLU A 160 22.13 3.97 -9.48
CA GLU A 160 23.26 3.07 -9.62
C GLU A 160 22.81 1.66 -9.99
N GLU A 161 21.84 1.12 -9.26
CA GLU A 161 21.25 -0.20 -9.52
C GLU A 161 20.56 -0.29 -10.89
N LYS A 162 19.99 0.83 -11.40
CA LYS A 162 19.44 0.89 -12.76
C LYS A 162 20.53 0.73 -13.82
N SER A 163 21.67 1.36 -13.63
CA SER A 163 22.81 1.20 -14.56
C SER A 163 23.31 -0.25 -14.59
N GLU A 164 23.37 -0.91 -13.43
CA GLU A 164 23.72 -2.34 -13.35
C GLU A 164 22.66 -3.22 -14.03
N PHE A 165 21.39 -2.93 -13.81
CA PHE A 165 20.27 -3.63 -14.46
C PHE A 165 20.35 -3.51 -15.99
N GLU A 166 20.62 -2.31 -16.51
CA GLU A 166 20.79 -2.08 -17.96
C GLU A 166 21.98 -2.83 -18.52
N ALA A 167 23.10 -2.90 -17.79
CA ALA A 167 24.26 -3.67 -18.17
C ALA A 167 23.96 -5.19 -18.23
N GLU A 168 23.27 -5.73 -17.22
CA GLU A 168 22.83 -7.13 -17.21
C GLU A 168 21.83 -7.42 -18.35
N LEU A 169 20.90 -6.49 -18.61
CA LEU A 169 19.93 -6.60 -19.70
C LEU A 169 20.60 -6.55 -21.10
N ALA A 170 21.75 -5.87 -21.24
CA ALA A 170 22.47 -5.79 -22.49
C ALA A 170 23.14 -7.12 -22.89
N VAL A 171 23.38 -8.02 -21.95
CA VAL A 171 24.10 -9.30 -22.14
C VAL A 171 23.17 -10.47 -22.46
N ILE A 172 21.85 -10.34 -22.20
CA ILE A 172 20.90 -11.41 -22.51
C ILE A 172 20.60 -11.49 -24.01
N GLU A 173 20.03 -12.62 -24.44
CA GLU A 173 19.69 -12.83 -25.87
C GLU A 173 18.73 -11.74 -26.40
N PRO A 174 18.92 -11.28 -27.64
CA PRO A 174 18.14 -10.15 -28.19
C PRO A 174 16.63 -10.36 -28.10
N ARG A 175 16.14 -11.58 -28.37
CA ARG A 175 14.71 -11.90 -28.31
C ARG A 175 14.17 -11.81 -26.87
N GLU A 176 14.90 -12.38 -25.92
CA GLU A 176 14.51 -12.32 -24.48
C GLU A 176 14.57 -10.89 -23.97
N LYS A 177 15.49 -10.07 -24.48
CA LYS A 177 15.57 -8.65 -24.19
C LYS A 177 14.35 -7.88 -24.69
N GLU A 178 13.88 -8.16 -25.90
CA GLU A 178 12.66 -7.55 -26.44
C GLU A 178 11.44 -7.87 -25.56
N ASP A 179 11.26 -9.15 -25.18
CA ASP A 179 10.16 -9.59 -24.33
C ASP A 179 10.19 -8.91 -22.93
N VAL A 180 11.38 -8.78 -22.33
CA VAL A 180 11.58 -8.08 -21.06
C VAL A 180 11.30 -6.59 -21.20
N MET A 181 11.78 -5.95 -22.28
CA MET A 181 11.59 -4.53 -22.54
C MET A 181 10.12 -4.18 -22.79
N GLU A 182 9.35 -5.05 -23.42
CA GLU A 182 7.90 -4.87 -23.57
C GLU A 182 7.22 -4.72 -22.20
N ILE A 183 7.59 -5.57 -21.24
CA ILE A 183 7.07 -5.49 -19.87
C ILE A 183 7.51 -4.18 -19.19
N VAL A 184 8.77 -3.79 -19.31
CA VAL A 184 9.31 -2.57 -18.69
C VAL A 184 8.64 -1.32 -19.28
N THR A 185 8.45 -1.27 -20.58
CA THR A 185 7.84 -0.11 -21.27
C THR A 185 6.37 0.06 -20.86
N SER A 186 5.62 -1.03 -20.75
CA SER A 186 4.21 -0.95 -20.31
C SER A 186 4.05 -0.37 -18.91
N TRP A 187 4.98 -0.63 -17.99
CA TRP A 187 4.96 0.00 -16.66
C TRP A 187 5.29 1.48 -16.69
N MET A 188 6.28 1.86 -17.52
CA MET A 188 6.68 3.26 -17.61
C MET A 188 5.52 4.10 -18.11
N GLU A 189 4.79 3.61 -19.10
CA GLU A 189 3.60 4.26 -19.64
C GLU A 189 2.49 4.37 -18.60
N GLU A 190 2.17 3.27 -17.90
CA GLU A 190 1.15 3.25 -16.86
C GLU A 190 1.52 4.11 -15.66
N GLY A 191 2.77 4.05 -15.20
CA GLY A 191 3.28 4.89 -14.12
C GLY A 191 3.22 6.38 -14.47
N LEU A 192 3.51 6.73 -15.73
CA LEU A 192 3.41 8.09 -16.21
C LEU A 192 1.93 8.56 -16.26
N GLU A 193 1.03 7.70 -16.71
CA GLU A 193 -0.39 8.01 -16.80
C GLU A 193 -1.00 8.18 -15.40
N LYS A 194 -0.75 7.26 -14.47
CA LYS A 194 -1.17 7.39 -13.06
C LYS A 194 -0.61 8.66 -12.41
N GLY A 195 0.68 8.92 -12.57
CA GLY A 195 1.30 10.13 -12.03
C GLY A 195 0.73 11.43 -12.62
N ARG A 196 0.32 11.41 -13.90
CA ARG A 196 -0.38 12.55 -14.52
C ARG A 196 -1.80 12.72 -13.99
N GLU A 197 -2.51 11.61 -13.75
CA GLU A 197 -3.87 11.65 -13.22
C GLU A 197 -3.90 12.11 -11.76
N GLU A 198 -3.04 11.54 -10.92
CA GLU A 198 -2.86 11.98 -9.52
C GLU A 198 -2.45 13.46 -9.44
N GLY A 199 -1.47 13.89 -10.23
CA GLY A 199 -1.05 15.29 -10.29
C GLY A 199 -2.13 16.23 -10.79
N ARG A 200 -3.01 15.77 -11.70
CA ARG A 200 -4.16 16.52 -12.17
C ARG A 200 -5.23 16.65 -11.08
N GLU A 201 -5.53 15.55 -10.36
CA GLU A 201 -6.51 15.55 -9.27
C GLU A 201 -6.04 16.43 -8.12
N GLU A 202 -4.77 16.29 -7.68
CA GLU A 202 -4.18 17.17 -6.66
C GLU A 202 -4.19 18.66 -7.07
N GLY A 203 -3.84 18.93 -8.34
CA GLY A 203 -3.87 20.28 -8.87
C GLY A 203 -5.27 20.88 -8.90
N LEU A 204 -6.28 20.07 -9.25
CA LEU A 204 -7.67 20.47 -9.29
C LEU A 204 -8.23 20.71 -7.88
N GLN A 205 -7.88 19.86 -6.92
CA GLN A 205 -8.26 20.04 -5.52
C GLN A 205 -7.63 21.30 -4.92
N LYS A 206 -6.32 21.47 -5.05
CA LYS A 206 -5.62 22.69 -4.61
C LYS A 206 -6.18 23.95 -5.25
N GLY A 207 -6.40 23.91 -6.57
CA GLY A 207 -7.00 25.04 -7.27
C GLY A 207 -8.42 25.38 -6.81
N ARG A 208 -9.21 24.37 -6.42
CA ARG A 208 -10.55 24.55 -5.87
C ARG A 208 -10.51 25.18 -4.48
N GLU A 209 -9.61 24.70 -3.61
CA GLU A 209 -9.41 25.23 -2.26
C GLU A 209 -8.91 26.68 -2.30
N GLU A 210 -7.89 26.96 -3.12
CA GLU A 210 -7.39 28.33 -3.32
C GLU A 210 -8.45 29.25 -3.93
N GLY A 211 -9.24 28.75 -4.89
CA GLY A 211 -10.33 29.50 -5.50
C GLY A 211 -11.43 29.85 -4.51
N LEU A 212 -11.81 28.90 -3.64
CA LEU A 212 -12.77 29.11 -2.57
C LEU A 212 -12.26 30.15 -1.58
N GLN A 213 -11.02 30.01 -1.11
CA GLN A 213 -10.41 30.95 -0.19
C GLN A 213 -10.34 32.39 -0.76
N LYS A 214 -9.90 32.50 -2.02
CA LYS A 214 -9.87 33.82 -2.71
C LYS A 214 -11.28 34.40 -2.87
N GLY A 215 -12.25 33.57 -3.22
CA GLY A 215 -13.65 34.00 -3.34
C GLY A 215 -14.25 34.50 -2.04
N LEU A 216 -14.07 33.75 -0.94
CA LEU A 216 -14.50 34.16 0.40
C LEU A 216 -13.83 35.45 0.84
N ARG A 217 -12.52 35.56 0.65
CA ARG A 217 -11.76 36.78 0.98
C ARG A 217 -12.31 38.01 0.28
N VAL A 218 -12.53 37.92 -1.03
CA VAL A 218 -13.10 39.03 -1.81
C VAL A 218 -14.52 39.38 -1.33
N LEU A 219 -15.34 38.39 -1.03
CA LEU A 219 -16.69 38.55 -0.54
C LEU A 219 -16.72 39.27 0.82
N VAL A 220 -15.94 38.76 1.78
CA VAL A 220 -15.86 39.34 3.14
C VAL A 220 -15.33 40.75 3.11
N LEU A 221 -14.24 41.04 2.38
CA LEU A 221 -13.72 42.39 2.22
C LEU A 221 -14.75 43.33 1.58
N ARG A 222 -15.49 42.87 0.60
CA ARG A 222 -16.56 43.67 -0.05
C ARG A 222 -17.71 43.97 0.90
N GLN A 223 -18.13 43.02 1.71
CA GLN A 223 -19.18 43.17 2.70
C GLN A 223 -18.76 44.11 3.82
N LEU A 224 -17.52 43.97 4.35
CA LEU A 224 -16.96 44.84 5.36
C LEU A 224 -16.90 46.30 4.85
N ARG A 225 -16.41 46.54 3.63
CA ARG A 225 -16.38 47.88 3.03
C ARG A 225 -17.77 48.49 2.86
N LYS A 226 -18.76 47.64 2.54
CA LYS A 226 -20.15 48.12 2.39
C LYS A 226 -20.77 48.47 3.73
N ARG A 227 -20.42 47.77 4.81
CA ARG A 227 -21.03 47.97 6.14
C ARG A 227 -20.30 49.02 6.98
N LEU A 228 -18.99 48.99 6.98
CA LEU A 228 -18.16 49.83 7.83
C LEU A 228 -17.48 50.99 7.11
N GLY A 229 -17.60 51.05 5.78
CA GLY A 229 -16.91 52.06 4.97
C GLY A 229 -15.50 51.66 4.56
N ALA A 230 -14.62 52.62 4.41
CA ALA A 230 -13.24 52.37 4.04
C ALA A 230 -12.50 51.61 5.16
N LEU A 231 -11.88 50.49 4.79
CA LEU A 231 -10.99 49.72 5.68
C LEU A 231 -9.59 50.32 5.59
N ASP A 232 -8.88 50.38 6.71
CA ASP A 232 -7.47 50.74 6.71
C ASP A 232 -6.63 49.64 6.10
N GLU A 233 -5.42 49.96 5.59
CA GLU A 233 -4.53 49.01 4.93
C GLU A 233 -4.09 47.90 5.87
N ARG A 234 -3.97 48.14 7.16
CA ARG A 234 -3.53 47.17 8.15
C ARG A 234 -4.60 46.11 8.42
N ALA A 235 -5.87 46.54 8.55
CA ALA A 235 -6.99 45.63 8.69
C ALA A 235 -7.17 44.78 7.41
N ALA A 236 -7.09 45.41 6.23
CA ALA A 236 -7.17 44.68 4.95
C ALA A 236 -6.08 43.61 4.81
N SER A 237 -4.81 43.93 5.11
CA SER A 237 -3.70 42.98 5.06
C SER A 237 -3.86 41.81 6.05
N ARG A 238 -4.39 42.09 7.26
CA ARG A 238 -4.67 41.03 8.24
C ARG A 238 -5.77 40.08 7.75
N ILE A 239 -6.83 40.61 7.16
CA ILE A 239 -7.91 39.80 6.58
C ILE A 239 -7.38 38.96 5.38
N GLU A 240 -6.48 39.53 4.59
CA GLU A 240 -5.85 38.81 3.48
C GLU A 240 -5.02 37.62 3.94
N ALA A 241 -4.46 37.65 5.13
CA ALA A 241 -3.66 36.57 5.71
C ALA A 241 -4.49 35.48 6.44
N LEU A 242 -5.79 35.70 6.66
CA LEU A 242 -6.64 34.76 7.38
C LEU A 242 -6.82 33.42 6.63
N PRO A 243 -6.81 32.30 7.33
CA PRO A 243 -7.23 31.00 6.79
C PRO A 243 -8.73 30.97 6.50
N THR A 244 -9.17 29.97 5.73
CA THR A 244 -10.56 29.86 5.25
C THR A 244 -11.57 29.85 6.40
N GLU A 245 -11.30 29.07 7.45
CA GLU A 245 -12.18 28.93 8.62
C GLU A 245 -12.39 30.28 9.31
N ARG A 246 -11.32 31.08 9.46
CA ARG A 246 -11.39 32.40 10.05
C ARG A 246 -12.11 33.44 9.17
N LEU A 247 -11.99 33.26 7.84
CA LEU A 247 -12.76 34.10 6.91
C LEU A 247 -14.27 33.81 6.96
N GLU A 248 -14.65 32.55 7.18
CA GLU A 248 -16.05 32.18 7.40
C GLU A 248 -16.59 32.76 8.71
N GLU A 249 -15.85 32.55 9.82
CA GLU A 249 -16.20 33.15 11.12
C GLU A 249 -16.32 34.69 11.06
N LEU A 250 -15.40 35.37 10.34
CA LEU A 250 -15.48 36.79 10.10
C LEU A 250 -16.71 37.17 9.26
N GLY A 251 -17.04 36.31 8.28
CA GLY A 251 -18.23 36.44 7.43
C GLY A 251 -19.54 36.38 8.23
N GLU A 252 -19.60 35.62 9.29
CA GLU A 252 -20.73 35.56 10.22
C GLU A 252 -20.73 36.74 11.18
N ALA A 253 -19.58 37.01 11.82
CA ALA A 253 -19.44 38.06 12.80
C ALA A 253 -19.72 39.48 12.24
N LEU A 254 -19.39 39.70 10.96
CA LEU A 254 -19.61 41.02 10.33
C LEU A 254 -21.10 41.45 10.29
N LEU A 255 -22.03 40.51 10.44
CA LEU A 255 -23.46 40.80 10.49
C LEU A 255 -23.81 41.63 11.73
N ASP A 256 -23.07 41.50 12.82
CA ASP A 256 -23.29 42.17 14.09
C ASP A 256 -22.44 43.44 14.26
N PHE A 257 -21.47 43.69 13.37
CA PHE A 257 -20.61 44.89 13.46
C PHE A 257 -21.39 46.15 13.20
N SER A 258 -21.21 47.13 14.06
CA SER A 258 -21.83 48.46 13.99
C SER A 258 -20.83 49.56 13.69
N SER A 259 -19.55 49.32 13.97
CA SER A 259 -18.45 50.26 13.80
C SER A 259 -17.17 49.62 13.33
N PRO A 260 -16.21 50.37 12.78
CA PRO A 260 -14.87 49.83 12.45
C PRO A 260 -14.10 49.29 13.67
N ASP A 261 -14.41 49.78 14.87
CA ASP A 261 -13.77 49.33 16.11
C ASP A 261 -14.12 47.86 16.42
N ASP A 262 -15.36 47.43 16.09
CA ASP A 262 -15.80 46.02 16.28
C ASP A 262 -14.94 45.07 15.46
N LEU A 263 -14.58 45.42 14.22
CA LEU A 263 -13.64 44.68 13.41
C LEU A 263 -12.23 44.62 14.03
N GLY A 264 -11.79 45.77 14.61
CA GLY A 264 -10.50 45.87 15.29
C GLY A 264 -10.39 44.88 16.46
N VAL A 265 -11.44 44.84 17.30
CA VAL A 265 -11.54 43.88 18.42
C VAL A 265 -11.54 42.45 17.94
N TRP A 266 -12.39 42.13 16.96
CA TRP A 266 -12.46 40.77 16.41
C TRP A 266 -11.12 40.29 15.85
N LEU A 267 -10.43 41.13 15.09
CA LEU A 267 -9.10 40.80 14.56
C LEU A 267 -8.04 40.61 15.64
N GLN A 268 -8.15 41.29 16.81
CA GLN A 268 -7.23 41.07 17.94
C GLN A 268 -7.45 39.73 18.61
N GLU A 269 -8.71 39.27 18.68
CA GLU A 269 -9.07 38.00 19.35
C GLU A 269 -8.87 36.77 18.49
N HIS A 270 -8.90 36.89 17.14
CA HIS A 270 -8.98 35.74 16.24
C HIS A 270 -7.88 35.66 15.16
N ALA A 271 -6.92 36.58 15.14
CA ALA A 271 -5.89 36.67 14.11
C ALA A 271 -4.49 36.19 14.58
N ASP A 272 -4.44 35.27 15.54
CA ASP A 272 -3.22 34.54 15.90
C ASP A 272 -3.13 33.23 15.15
#